data_f7b2efa43859de6d67c9d5ab12cab657
#
_entry.id   f7b2efa43859de6d67c9d5ab12cab657
#
_cell.length_a   1.000
_cell.length_b   1.000
_cell.length_c   1.000
_cell.angle_alpha   90.00
_cell.angle_beta   90.00
_cell.angle_gamma   90.00
#
_symmetry.space_group_name_H-M   'P 1'
#
loop_
_entity.id
_entity.type
_entity.pdbx_description
1 polymer ?
#
loop_
_entity_poly.entity_id
_entity_poly.type
_entity_poly.pdbx_seq_one_letter_code
_entity_poly.pdbx_strand_id
1 'polypeptide(L)'
;MPTTFTHDVFGKEVFSRLSEELKQTIRQGKDLYRIGLHGPDIFFYYHPLVRGKVYQIGHTVHYEEARGFFERSAEEYRKHPDPQLASYLLGFGCHFILDSRCHPYVWSFEKEKGVSHAEIETELDRYFMIREHRRLFWFCPAGVLNPTPENSQVIARVFPEAGAKAVLHALKGQKMFDRLLVCRHPWKEKLILGGMKLLGCYEPLEGQVMRRDSNPICRESTEHLLELYANALEEAPAVLENLYGCLKGTETLTERFDRNYE
;
A
#
# COMPACT_ATOMS: atom_id res chain seq x y z
N MET A 1 2.18 7.09 0.85
CA MET A 1 1.86 6.75 -0.52
C MET A 1 3.13 6.88 -1.36
N PRO A 2 3.54 6.00 -2.09
CA PRO A 2 3.29 4.64 -2.48
C PRO A 2 4.55 3.88 -2.82
N THR A 3 5.05 3.16 -1.92
CA THR A 3 5.97 2.09 -2.25
C THR A 3 5.19 0.88 -2.73
N THR A 4 4.51 1.03 -3.85
CA THR A 4 3.72 -0.05 -4.47
C THR A 4 4.52 -1.35 -4.57
N PHE A 5 5.81 -1.25 -4.94
CA PHE A 5 6.66 -2.43 -5.10
C PHE A 5 7.17 -2.99 -3.78
N THR A 6 7.56 -2.15 -2.84
CA THR A 6 8.01 -2.58 -1.50
C THR A 6 6.90 -3.34 -0.77
N HIS A 7 5.66 -2.86 -0.81
CA HIS A 7 4.52 -3.57 -0.24
C HIS A 7 4.27 -4.94 -0.91
N ASP A 8 4.38 -5.05 -2.25
CA ASP A 8 4.25 -6.35 -2.94
C ASP A 8 5.35 -7.33 -2.53
N VAL A 9 6.58 -6.85 -2.36
CA VAL A 9 7.69 -7.68 -1.87
C VAL A 9 7.46 -8.08 -0.41
N PHE A 10 7.09 -7.13 0.45
CA PHE A 10 6.79 -7.39 1.86
C PHE A 10 5.70 -8.45 2.00
N GLY A 11 4.58 -8.29 1.31
CA GLY A 11 3.48 -9.25 1.35
C GLY A 11 3.90 -10.65 0.89
N LYS A 12 4.80 -10.78 -0.10
CA LYS A 12 5.35 -12.09 -0.53
C LYS A 12 6.23 -12.72 0.54
N GLU A 13 7.08 -11.94 1.17
CA GLU A 13 7.97 -12.42 2.23
C GLU A 13 7.18 -12.80 3.49
N VAL A 14 6.18 -12.00 3.87
CA VAL A 14 5.25 -12.34 4.94
C VAL A 14 4.51 -13.64 4.61
N PHE A 15 3.92 -13.76 3.41
CA PHE A 15 3.22 -14.98 3.00
C PHE A 15 4.07 -16.23 3.19
N SER A 16 5.36 -16.18 2.90
CA SER A 16 6.25 -17.34 3.05
C SER A 16 6.35 -17.84 4.51
N ARG A 17 6.15 -16.94 5.48
CA ARG A 17 6.32 -17.16 6.93
C ARG A 17 5.00 -17.50 7.66
N LEU A 18 3.84 -17.35 7.00
CA LEU A 18 2.54 -17.63 7.59
C LEU A 18 2.29 -19.12 7.82
N SER A 19 1.33 -19.43 8.69
CA SER A 19 0.78 -20.77 8.84
C SER A 19 0.13 -21.28 7.55
N GLU A 20 -0.05 -22.59 7.41
CA GLU A 20 -0.70 -23.16 6.23
C GLU A 20 -2.19 -22.77 6.15
N GLU A 21 -2.85 -22.52 7.27
CA GLU A 21 -4.24 -22.04 7.29
C GLU A 21 -4.35 -20.66 6.62
N LEU A 22 -3.51 -19.69 7.02
CA LEU A 22 -3.49 -18.37 6.42
C LEU A 22 -3.05 -18.42 4.96
N LYS A 23 -2.05 -19.23 4.64
CA LYS A 23 -1.61 -19.43 3.24
C LYS A 23 -2.75 -19.97 2.37
N GLN A 24 -3.54 -20.91 2.88
CA GLN A 24 -4.69 -21.44 2.15
C GLN A 24 -5.77 -20.39 1.93
N THR A 25 -6.08 -19.61 2.95
CA THR A 25 -7.02 -18.48 2.85
C THR A 25 -6.56 -17.49 1.78
N ILE A 26 -5.29 -17.09 1.81
CA ILE A 26 -4.71 -16.16 0.82
C ILE A 26 -4.73 -16.76 -0.59
N ARG A 27 -4.47 -18.06 -0.76
CA ARG A 27 -4.52 -18.70 -2.09
C ARG A 27 -5.92 -18.66 -2.71
N GLN A 28 -6.98 -18.67 -1.90
CA GLN A 28 -8.37 -18.57 -2.38
C GLN A 28 -8.75 -17.15 -2.84
N GLY A 29 -8.05 -16.12 -2.34
CA GLY A 29 -8.27 -14.72 -2.70
C GLY A 29 -6.97 -14.00 -3.09
N LYS A 30 -6.08 -14.65 -3.85
CA LYS A 30 -4.74 -14.13 -4.17
C LYS A 30 -4.74 -12.70 -4.74
N ASP A 31 -5.67 -12.38 -5.63
CA ASP A 31 -5.76 -11.06 -6.23
C ASP A 31 -6.18 -10.02 -5.18
N LEU A 32 -7.10 -10.39 -4.29
CA LEU A 32 -7.56 -9.52 -3.19
C LEU A 32 -6.47 -9.31 -2.14
N TYR A 33 -5.68 -10.35 -1.81
CA TYR A 33 -4.50 -10.17 -0.96
C TYR A 33 -3.56 -9.11 -1.54
N ARG A 34 -3.23 -9.22 -2.84
CA ARG A 34 -2.37 -8.25 -3.52
C ARG A 34 -2.95 -6.84 -3.53
N ILE A 35 -4.26 -6.71 -3.74
CA ILE A 35 -4.92 -5.40 -3.65
C ILE A 35 -4.84 -4.89 -2.21
N GLY A 36 -5.06 -5.74 -1.22
CA GLY A 36 -4.95 -5.41 0.19
C GLY A 36 -3.58 -4.86 0.60
N LEU A 37 -2.49 -5.34 -0.03
CA LEU A 37 -1.12 -4.81 0.21
C LEU A 37 -0.99 -3.30 -0.09
N HIS A 38 -1.91 -2.71 -0.82
CA HIS A 38 -1.96 -1.26 -1.06
C HIS A 38 -2.85 -0.53 -0.04
N GLY A 39 -3.47 -1.25 0.90
CA GLY A 39 -4.25 -0.66 1.97
C GLY A 39 -5.27 0.38 1.49
N PRO A 40 -5.38 1.50 2.22
CA PRO A 40 -6.27 2.61 1.85
C PRO A 40 -5.72 3.49 0.73
N ASP A 41 -4.47 3.32 0.29
CA ASP A 41 -3.83 4.12 -0.74
C ASP A 41 -4.55 4.09 -2.07
N ILE A 42 -5.25 2.99 -2.36
CA ILE A 42 -6.05 2.86 -3.58
C ILE A 42 -7.01 4.04 -3.77
N PHE A 43 -7.52 4.64 -2.69
CA PHE A 43 -8.47 5.76 -2.75
C PHE A 43 -7.85 7.07 -3.20
N PHE A 44 -6.53 7.25 -3.07
CA PHE A 44 -5.82 8.42 -3.59
C PHE A 44 -5.79 8.48 -5.12
N TYR A 45 -6.02 7.34 -5.77
CA TYR A 45 -6.09 7.25 -7.24
C TYR A 45 -7.51 7.44 -7.80
N TYR A 46 -8.50 7.67 -6.93
CA TYR A 46 -9.84 8.05 -7.36
C TYR A 46 -9.88 9.55 -7.66
N HIS A 47 -9.82 9.92 -8.95
CA HIS A 47 -9.73 11.31 -9.38
C HIS A 47 -8.60 12.07 -8.63
N PRO A 48 -7.33 11.73 -8.82
CA PRO A 48 -6.21 12.15 -7.97
C PRO A 48 -6.00 13.67 -7.90
N LEU A 49 -6.53 14.44 -8.85
CA LEU A 49 -6.49 15.90 -8.84
C LEU A 49 -7.69 16.53 -8.10
N VAL A 50 -8.66 15.74 -7.68
CA VAL A 50 -9.87 16.20 -7.00
C VAL A 50 -9.97 15.53 -5.64
N ARG A 51 -9.70 16.26 -4.57
CA ARG A 51 -9.76 15.77 -3.17
C ARG A 51 -11.22 15.63 -2.70
N GLY A 52 -11.98 14.70 -3.35
CA GLY A 52 -13.37 14.41 -3.04
C GLY A 52 -13.55 13.43 -1.87
N LYS A 53 -14.82 13.05 -1.60
CA LYS A 53 -15.18 12.15 -0.48
C LYS A 53 -14.42 10.82 -0.50
N VAL A 54 -14.23 10.20 -1.68
CA VAL A 54 -13.52 8.91 -1.80
C VAL A 54 -12.03 9.08 -1.48
N TYR A 55 -11.39 10.18 -1.92
CA TYR A 55 -10.02 10.51 -1.52
C TYR A 55 -9.89 10.64 0.01
N GLN A 56 -10.87 11.25 0.66
CA GLN A 56 -10.87 11.41 2.12
C GLN A 56 -10.93 10.08 2.87
N ILE A 57 -11.50 9.03 2.31
CA ILE A 57 -11.49 7.69 2.94
C ILE A 57 -10.04 7.23 3.16
N GLY A 58 -9.21 7.32 2.13
CA GLY A 58 -7.79 6.99 2.25
C GLY A 58 -7.12 7.77 3.38
N HIS A 59 -7.34 9.08 3.40
CA HIS A 59 -6.78 9.98 4.41
C HIS A 59 -7.27 9.63 5.83
N THR A 60 -8.58 9.45 6.01
CA THR A 60 -9.17 9.12 7.31
C THR A 60 -8.59 7.83 7.88
N VAL A 61 -8.51 6.77 7.07
CA VAL A 61 -7.98 5.48 7.52
C VAL A 61 -6.50 5.57 7.94
N HIS A 62 -5.69 6.42 7.30
CA HIS A 62 -4.29 6.59 7.71
C HIS A 62 -4.12 7.27 9.06
N TYR A 63 -5.01 8.22 9.40
CA TYR A 63 -4.88 9.01 10.63
C TYR A 63 -5.66 8.46 11.82
N GLU A 64 -6.66 7.60 11.58
CA GLU A 64 -7.38 6.91 12.65
C GLU A 64 -6.63 5.67 13.14
N GLU A 65 -6.88 5.30 14.40
CA GLU A 65 -6.39 4.02 14.95
C GLU A 65 -6.93 2.85 14.12
N ALA A 66 -6.04 1.94 13.74
CA ALA A 66 -6.37 0.82 12.87
C ALA A 66 -7.39 -0.14 13.49
N ARG A 67 -7.43 -0.22 14.84
CA ARG A 67 -8.38 -1.07 15.59
C ARG A 67 -9.80 -0.91 15.09
N GLY A 68 -10.30 0.32 15.02
CA GLY A 68 -11.68 0.59 14.63
C GLY A 68 -12.02 0.06 13.24
N PHE A 69 -11.12 0.18 12.28
CA PHE A 69 -11.31 -0.38 10.94
C PHE A 69 -11.34 -1.90 10.96
N PHE A 70 -10.39 -2.56 11.62
CA PHE A 70 -10.30 -4.02 11.63
C PHE A 70 -11.42 -4.66 12.44
N GLU A 71 -11.91 -4.05 13.53
CA GLU A 71 -13.07 -4.55 14.28
C GLU A 71 -14.34 -4.51 13.44
N ARG A 72 -14.65 -3.38 12.79
CA ARG A 72 -15.79 -3.28 11.86
C ARG A 72 -15.68 -4.28 10.70
N SER A 73 -14.47 -4.46 10.18
CA SER A 73 -14.21 -5.44 9.11
C SER A 73 -14.41 -6.88 9.59
N ALA A 74 -14.03 -7.19 10.83
CA ALA A 74 -14.26 -8.50 11.43
C ALA A 74 -15.75 -8.77 11.67
N GLU A 75 -16.51 -7.76 12.11
CA GLU A 75 -17.98 -7.88 12.23
C GLU A 75 -18.63 -8.17 10.89
N GLU A 76 -18.20 -7.46 9.83
CA GLU A 76 -18.70 -7.70 8.48
C GLU A 76 -18.34 -9.10 7.96
N TYR A 77 -17.11 -9.54 8.21
CA TYR A 77 -16.67 -10.89 7.86
C TYR A 77 -17.53 -11.96 8.56
N ARG A 78 -17.79 -11.83 9.87
CA ARG A 78 -18.58 -12.81 10.63
C ARG A 78 -20.05 -12.91 10.18
N LYS A 79 -20.64 -11.83 9.63
CA LYS A 79 -21.99 -11.88 9.05
C LYS A 79 -22.03 -12.79 7.81
N HIS A 80 -21.02 -12.73 6.99
CA HIS A 80 -20.91 -13.48 5.74
C HIS A 80 -19.45 -13.90 5.53
N PRO A 81 -19.01 -14.99 6.17
CA PRO A 81 -17.63 -15.48 6.06
C PRO A 81 -17.26 -15.76 4.60
N ASP A 82 -16.17 -15.18 4.16
CA ASP A 82 -15.71 -15.22 2.78
C ASP A 82 -14.17 -15.21 2.74
N PRO A 83 -13.53 -16.29 2.29
CA PRO A 83 -12.07 -16.36 2.21
C PRO A 83 -11.45 -15.25 1.34
N GLN A 84 -12.21 -14.72 0.38
CA GLN A 84 -11.74 -13.62 -0.45
C GLN A 84 -11.64 -12.33 0.35
N LEU A 85 -12.64 -12.03 1.21
CA LEU A 85 -12.59 -10.89 2.11
C LEU A 85 -11.49 -11.06 3.16
N ALA A 86 -11.34 -12.25 3.75
CA ALA A 86 -10.24 -12.52 4.68
C ALA A 86 -8.89 -12.31 4.01
N SER A 87 -8.73 -12.77 2.79
CA SER A 87 -7.51 -12.60 2.00
C SER A 87 -7.17 -11.11 1.77
N TYR A 88 -8.17 -10.29 1.42
CA TYR A 88 -8.03 -8.84 1.32
C TYR A 88 -7.58 -8.21 2.63
N LEU A 89 -8.24 -8.56 3.74
CA LEU A 89 -7.94 -8.00 5.06
C LEU A 89 -6.56 -8.42 5.57
N LEU A 90 -6.09 -9.63 5.26
CA LEU A 90 -4.72 -10.06 5.57
C LEU A 90 -3.69 -9.24 4.78
N GLY A 91 -3.96 -8.95 3.50
CA GLY A 91 -3.11 -8.03 2.72
C GLY A 91 -3.13 -6.60 3.29
N PHE A 92 -4.30 -6.11 3.69
CA PHE A 92 -4.48 -4.80 4.32
C PHE A 92 -3.75 -4.72 5.67
N GLY A 93 -3.74 -5.83 6.43
CA GLY A 93 -2.93 -5.97 7.64
C GLY A 93 -1.42 -5.86 7.36
N CYS A 94 -0.94 -6.45 6.25
CA CYS A 94 0.46 -6.28 5.84
C CYS A 94 0.80 -4.80 5.57
N HIS A 95 -0.06 -4.09 4.84
CA HIS A 95 0.11 -2.66 4.59
C HIS A 95 0.21 -1.88 5.90
N PHE A 96 -0.76 -2.07 6.82
CA PHE A 96 -0.76 -1.44 8.12
C PHE A 96 0.53 -1.69 8.92
N ILE A 97 0.99 -2.94 8.95
CA ILE A 97 2.19 -3.32 9.71
C ILE A 97 3.41 -2.56 9.20
N LEU A 98 3.58 -2.50 7.87
CA LEU A 98 4.73 -1.84 7.26
C LEU A 98 4.68 -0.32 7.45
N ASP A 99 3.56 0.33 7.10
CA ASP A 99 3.41 1.77 7.16
C ASP A 99 3.56 2.30 8.59
N SER A 100 2.81 1.75 9.54
CA SER A 100 2.88 2.17 10.95
C SER A 100 4.26 1.94 11.60
N ARG A 101 5.15 1.20 10.94
CA ARG A 101 6.54 1.03 11.36
C ARG A 101 7.46 2.03 10.68
N CYS A 102 7.22 2.37 9.41
CA CYS A 102 8.11 3.16 8.57
C CYS A 102 7.78 4.65 8.59
N HIS A 103 6.51 5.03 8.57
CA HIS A 103 6.08 6.42 8.40
C HIS A 103 6.57 7.39 9.49
N PRO A 104 6.62 7.02 10.80
CA PRO A 104 7.18 7.93 11.79
C PRO A 104 8.61 8.38 11.47
N TYR A 105 9.42 7.47 10.88
CA TYR A 105 10.76 7.81 10.43
C TYR A 105 10.74 8.62 9.14
N VAL A 106 9.91 8.23 8.15
CA VAL A 106 9.81 8.94 6.86
C VAL A 106 9.44 10.41 7.08
N TRP A 107 8.44 10.71 7.93
CA TRP A 107 8.05 12.07 8.29
C TRP A 107 9.16 12.87 8.99
N SER A 108 9.90 12.21 9.89
CA SER A 108 11.04 12.84 10.56
C SER A 108 12.14 13.18 9.56
N PHE A 109 12.47 12.26 8.67
CA PHE A 109 13.51 12.43 7.67
C PHE A 109 13.15 13.49 6.62
N GLU A 110 11.90 13.49 6.14
CA GLU A 110 11.38 14.52 5.24
C GLU A 110 11.55 15.93 5.86
N LYS A 111 11.13 16.08 7.11
CA LYS A 111 11.25 17.34 7.84
C LYS A 111 12.70 17.77 8.06
N GLU A 112 13.59 16.85 8.34
CA GLU A 112 15.01 17.12 8.62
C GLU A 112 15.80 17.45 7.35
N LYS A 113 15.62 16.64 6.31
CA LYS A 113 16.47 16.69 5.10
C LYS A 113 15.82 17.45 3.93
N GLY A 114 14.54 17.76 4.00
CA GLY A 114 13.81 18.45 2.92
C GLY A 114 13.61 17.59 1.66
N VAL A 115 13.72 16.26 1.77
CA VAL A 115 13.41 15.33 0.70
C VAL A 115 11.96 14.88 0.87
N SER A 116 11.15 14.92 -0.19
CA SER A 116 9.74 14.58 -0.08
C SER A 116 9.52 13.12 0.35
N HIS A 117 8.46 12.87 1.13
CA HIS A 117 7.98 11.55 1.53
C HIS A 117 7.95 10.59 0.32
N ALA A 118 7.35 11.01 -0.78
CA ALA A 118 7.24 10.20 -1.99
C ALA A 118 8.59 9.84 -2.61
N GLU A 119 9.60 10.72 -2.54
CA GLU A 119 10.93 10.44 -3.06
C GLU A 119 11.69 9.44 -2.18
N ILE A 120 11.57 9.58 -0.84
CA ILE A 120 12.15 8.61 0.11
C ILE A 120 11.64 7.20 -0.19
N GLU A 121 10.35 7.07 -0.36
CA GLU A 121 9.71 5.79 -0.68
C GLU A 121 10.04 5.28 -2.08
N THR A 122 10.14 6.15 -3.08
CA THR A 122 10.55 5.78 -4.45
C THR A 122 11.98 5.23 -4.48
N GLU A 123 12.88 5.77 -3.65
CA GLU A 123 14.24 5.25 -3.54
C GLU A 123 14.29 3.90 -2.81
N LEU A 124 13.39 3.66 -1.85
CA LEU A 124 13.21 2.33 -1.25
C LEU A 124 12.65 1.32 -2.27
N ASP A 125 11.68 1.70 -3.09
CA ASP A 125 11.20 0.88 -4.21
C ASP A 125 12.31 0.56 -5.20
N ARG A 126 13.18 1.54 -5.51
CA ARG A 126 14.37 1.33 -6.35
C ARG A 126 15.26 0.23 -5.78
N TYR A 127 15.55 0.29 -4.48
CA TYR A 127 16.36 -0.72 -3.81
C TYR A 127 15.75 -2.12 -3.98
N PHE A 128 14.47 -2.28 -3.65
CA PHE A 128 13.79 -3.57 -3.77
C PHE A 128 13.67 -4.05 -5.23
N MET A 129 13.45 -3.15 -6.17
CA MET A 129 13.43 -3.50 -7.59
C MET A 129 14.78 -4.03 -8.07
N ILE A 130 15.89 -3.43 -7.62
CA ILE A 130 17.24 -3.92 -7.91
C ILE A 130 17.46 -5.29 -7.28
N ARG A 131 17.09 -5.46 -6.00
CA ARG A 131 17.20 -6.73 -5.27
C ARG A 131 16.41 -7.86 -5.96
N GLU A 132 15.22 -7.55 -6.44
CA GLU A 132 14.35 -8.50 -7.14
C GLU A 132 14.64 -8.59 -8.66
N HIS A 133 15.77 -8.08 -9.13
CA HIS A 133 16.18 -8.09 -10.53
C HIS A 133 15.15 -7.52 -11.51
N ARG A 134 14.40 -6.49 -11.09
CA ARG A 134 13.43 -5.79 -11.94
C ARG A 134 14.11 -4.70 -12.78
N ARG A 135 13.58 -4.49 -13.98
CA ARG A 135 14.05 -3.41 -14.85
C ARG A 135 13.42 -2.10 -14.42
N LEU A 136 14.15 -1.24 -13.68
CA LEU A 136 13.68 -0.04 -12.98
C LEU A 136 12.70 0.81 -13.78
N PHE A 137 13.04 1.14 -15.02
CA PHE A 137 12.24 2.06 -15.84
C PHE A 137 11.28 1.37 -16.81
N TRP A 138 11.07 0.06 -16.65
CA TRP A 138 10.22 -0.77 -17.52
C TRP A 138 9.15 -1.51 -16.74
N PHE A 139 9.44 -1.81 -15.50
CA PHE A 139 8.52 -2.54 -14.64
C PHE A 139 7.43 -1.58 -14.13
N CYS A 140 6.16 -2.04 -14.12
CA CYS A 140 5.02 -1.31 -13.60
C CYS A 140 4.54 -2.05 -12.34
N PRO A 141 4.77 -1.51 -11.13
CA PRO A 141 4.42 -2.16 -9.88
C PRO A 141 2.93 -2.54 -9.80
N ALA A 142 2.02 -1.61 -10.08
CA ALA A 142 0.58 -1.89 -10.10
C ALA A 142 0.12 -2.80 -11.26
N GLY A 143 1.04 -3.28 -12.09
CA GLY A 143 0.74 -4.24 -13.17
C GLY A 143 0.11 -5.53 -12.66
N VAL A 144 0.44 -5.93 -11.42
CA VAL A 144 -0.05 -7.15 -10.76
C VAL A 144 -1.48 -7.03 -10.23
N LEU A 145 -2.01 -5.82 -10.08
CA LEU A 145 -3.38 -5.60 -9.61
C LEU A 145 -4.40 -6.09 -10.63
N ASN A 146 -5.45 -6.73 -10.15
CA ASN A 146 -6.56 -7.21 -10.97
C ASN A 146 -7.87 -6.48 -10.62
N PRO A 147 -8.13 -5.27 -11.20
CA PRO A 147 -9.33 -4.49 -10.92
C PRO A 147 -10.54 -5.07 -11.67
N THR A 148 -11.28 -5.96 -11.01
CA THR A 148 -12.53 -6.53 -11.52
C THR A 148 -13.74 -6.02 -10.74
N PRO A 149 -14.95 -6.07 -11.30
CA PRO A 149 -16.17 -5.76 -10.56
C PRO A 149 -16.33 -6.65 -9.31
N GLU A 150 -15.98 -7.93 -9.41
CA GLU A 150 -16.10 -8.92 -8.32
C GLU A 150 -15.17 -8.55 -7.17
N ASN A 151 -13.88 -8.32 -7.43
CA ASN A 151 -12.92 -7.88 -6.42
C ASN A 151 -13.36 -6.56 -5.75
N SER A 152 -13.91 -5.64 -6.55
CA SER A 152 -14.38 -4.35 -6.03
C SER A 152 -15.63 -4.48 -5.16
N GLN A 153 -16.49 -5.46 -5.42
CA GLN A 153 -17.66 -5.77 -4.56
C GLN A 153 -17.19 -6.31 -3.20
N VAL A 154 -16.20 -7.20 -3.18
CA VAL A 154 -15.65 -7.72 -1.92
C VAL A 154 -15.05 -6.59 -1.08
N ILE A 155 -14.23 -5.72 -1.68
CA ILE A 155 -13.60 -4.58 -0.99
C ILE A 155 -14.65 -3.60 -0.46
N ALA A 156 -15.69 -3.31 -1.24
CA ALA A 156 -16.75 -2.38 -0.85
C ALA A 156 -17.55 -2.84 0.39
N ARG A 157 -17.47 -4.10 0.79
CA ARG A 157 -18.09 -4.59 2.03
C ARG A 157 -17.49 -3.92 3.28
N VAL A 158 -16.20 -3.60 3.23
CA VAL A 158 -15.49 -2.93 4.34
C VAL A 158 -15.29 -1.43 4.09
N PHE A 159 -15.69 -0.94 2.92
CA PHE A 159 -15.74 0.48 2.54
C PHE A 159 -17.08 0.84 1.92
N PRO A 160 -18.19 0.69 2.67
CA PRO A 160 -19.53 0.93 2.12
C PRO A 160 -19.73 2.36 1.64
N GLU A 161 -19.05 3.34 2.23
CA GLU A 161 -19.07 4.76 1.87
C GLU A 161 -18.46 5.05 0.49
N ALA A 162 -17.53 4.22 0.03
CA ALA A 162 -16.98 4.31 -1.33
C ALA A 162 -17.88 3.60 -2.35
N GLY A 163 -18.33 2.39 -2.02
CA GLY A 163 -19.05 1.50 -2.90
C GLY A 163 -18.19 0.89 -4.02
N ALA A 164 -18.66 -0.23 -4.58
CA ALA A 164 -17.88 -1.04 -5.54
C ALA A 164 -17.46 -0.29 -6.81
N LYS A 165 -18.30 0.63 -7.31
CA LYS A 165 -17.96 1.42 -8.52
C LYS A 165 -16.77 2.35 -8.28
N ALA A 166 -16.71 3.00 -7.12
CA ALA A 166 -15.59 3.89 -6.78
C ALA A 166 -14.31 3.09 -6.52
N VAL A 167 -14.39 1.96 -5.81
CA VAL A 167 -13.25 1.04 -5.63
C VAL A 167 -12.69 0.57 -6.98
N LEU A 168 -13.55 0.13 -7.90
CA LEU A 168 -13.12 -0.28 -9.24
C LEU A 168 -12.43 0.86 -10.00
N HIS A 169 -12.97 2.07 -9.90
CA HIS A 169 -12.38 3.24 -10.53
C HIS A 169 -11.01 3.58 -9.92
N ALA A 170 -10.90 3.55 -8.61
CA ALA A 170 -9.66 3.77 -7.87
C ALA A 170 -8.55 2.78 -8.27
N LEU A 171 -8.84 1.49 -8.32
CA LEU A 171 -7.90 0.45 -8.75
C LEU A 171 -7.45 0.60 -10.22
N LYS A 172 -8.38 0.95 -11.11
CA LYS A 172 -8.04 1.27 -12.50
C LYS A 172 -7.20 2.54 -12.61
N GLY A 173 -7.53 3.54 -11.78
CA GLY A 173 -6.77 4.78 -11.64
C GLY A 173 -5.32 4.52 -11.22
N GLN A 174 -5.11 3.69 -10.20
CA GLN A 174 -3.78 3.30 -9.76
C GLN A 174 -2.97 2.65 -10.88
N LYS A 175 -3.54 1.65 -11.58
CA LYS A 175 -2.84 1.03 -12.72
C LYS A 175 -2.51 2.01 -13.84
N MET A 176 -3.39 2.95 -14.11
CA MET A 176 -3.17 3.97 -15.14
C MET A 176 -2.06 4.93 -14.70
N PHE A 177 -2.09 5.39 -13.46
CA PHE A 177 -1.12 6.33 -12.91
C PHE A 177 0.27 5.71 -12.86
N ASP A 178 0.42 4.50 -12.32
CA ASP A 178 1.71 3.81 -12.31
C ASP A 178 2.29 3.63 -13.72
N ARG A 179 1.44 3.24 -14.69
CA ARG A 179 1.88 3.13 -16.10
C ARG A 179 2.33 4.46 -16.67
N LEU A 180 1.68 5.54 -16.27
CA LEU A 180 2.08 6.89 -16.68
C LEU A 180 3.47 7.23 -16.13
N LEU A 181 3.74 6.91 -14.86
CA LEU A 181 5.00 7.21 -14.17
C LEU A 181 6.17 6.33 -14.61
N VAL A 182 5.94 5.17 -15.23
CA VAL A 182 7.03 4.32 -15.77
C VAL A 182 7.71 5.03 -16.95
N CYS A 183 8.87 5.61 -16.68
CA CYS A 183 9.64 6.42 -17.63
C CYS A 183 10.72 5.61 -18.37
N ARG A 184 10.33 4.82 -19.39
CA ARG A 184 11.27 4.01 -20.18
C ARG A 184 12.38 4.83 -20.83
N HIS A 185 12.06 6.05 -21.26
CA HIS A 185 12.96 6.96 -21.96
C HIS A 185 13.12 8.28 -21.21
N PRO A 186 14.31 8.90 -21.20
CA PRO A 186 14.54 10.17 -20.50
C PRO A 186 13.63 11.32 -20.95
N TRP A 187 13.24 11.35 -22.23
CA TRP A 187 12.34 12.39 -22.73
C TRP A 187 10.94 12.29 -22.07
N LYS A 188 10.46 11.07 -21.78
CA LYS A 188 9.17 10.88 -21.11
C LYS A 188 9.20 11.41 -19.66
N GLU A 189 10.29 11.17 -18.95
CA GLU A 189 10.52 11.72 -17.60
C GLU A 189 10.44 13.25 -17.64
N LYS A 190 11.20 13.89 -18.54
CA LYS A 190 11.17 15.34 -18.72
C LYS A 190 9.78 15.88 -19.10
N LEU A 191 9.05 15.16 -19.94
CA LEU A 191 7.69 15.52 -20.34
C LEU A 191 6.72 15.45 -19.16
N ILE A 192 6.76 14.39 -18.36
CA ILE A 192 5.90 14.23 -17.17
C ILE A 192 6.19 15.33 -16.15
N LEU A 193 7.45 15.55 -15.82
CA LEU A 193 7.84 16.58 -14.83
C LEU A 193 7.51 17.99 -15.34
N GLY A 194 7.70 18.27 -16.63
CA GLY A 194 7.29 19.52 -17.26
C GLY A 194 5.77 19.71 -17.22
N GLY A 195 5.02 18.65 -17.50
CA GLY A 195 3.56 18.64 -17.38
C GLY A 195 3.08 18.89 -15.96
N MET A 196 3.70 18.26 -14.93
CA MET A 196 3.39 18.51 -13.53
C MET A 196 3.63 19.97 -13.13
N LYS A 197 4.71 20.60 -13.62
CA LYS A 197 4.98 22.04 -13.39
C LYS A 197 3.91 22.92 -14.02
N LEU A 198 3.52 22.62 -15.24
CA LEU A 198 2.50 23.39 -15.98
C LEU A 198 1.13 23.28 -15.29
N LEU A 199 0.81 22.12 -14.73
CA LEU A 199 -0.46 21.87 -14.02
C LEU A 199 -0.44 22.28 -12.55
N GLY A 200 0.69 22.79 -12.01
CA GLY A 200 0.84 23.21 -10.62
C GLY A 200 0.80 22.04 -9.60
N CYS A 201 1.06 20.80 -10.04
CA CYS A 201 1.09 19.61 -9.18
C CYS A 201 2.49 18.98 -9.10
N TYR A 202 3.54 19.76 -9.36
CA TYR A 202 4.92 19.26 -9.35
C TYR A 202 5.36 18.80 -7.96
N GLU A 203 5.36 19.68 -6.97
CA GLU A 203 5.86 19.39 -5.62
C GLU A 203 5.18 18.18 -4.95
N PRO A 204 3.85 18.00 -5.00
CA PRO A 204 3.23 16.84 -4.39
C PRO A 204 3.41 15.52 -5.14
N LEU A 205 3.86 15.55 -6.41
CA LEU A 205 3.89 14.34 -7.26
C LEU A 205 5.27 13.99 -7.83
N GLU A 206 6.21 14.93 -7.84
CA GLU A 206 7.49 14.72 -8.53
C GLU A 206 8.32 13.60 -7.91
N GLY A 207 8.26 13.43 -6.59
CA GLY A 207 8.93 12.36 -5.87
C GLY A 207 8.44 10.95 -6.24
N GLN A 208 7.26 10.83 -6.85
CA GLN A 208 6.75 9.55 -7.35
C GLN A 208 7.38 9.13 -8.69
N VAL A 209 8.11 10.03 -9.34
CA VAL A 209 8.80 9.74 -10.60
C VAL A 209 10.21 9.24 -10.29
N MET A 210 10.44 7.95 -10.46
CA MET A 210 11.79 7.38 -10.27
C MET A 210 12.78 8.02 -11.25
N ARG A 211 13.74 8.76 -10.70
CA ARG A 211 14.78 9.45 -11.48
C ARG A 211 15.82 8.47 -12.03
N ARG A 212 16.58 8.89 -13.07
CA ARG A 212 17.69 8.09 -13.61
C ARG A 212 18.78 7.88 -12.57
N ASP A 213 19.15 8.94 -11.91
CA ASP A 213 20.11 8.91 -10.83
C ASP A 213 19.37 8.82 -9.49
N SER A 214 19.87 8.00 -8.59
CA SER A 214 19.36 7.90 -7.22
C SER A 214 19.69 9.17 -6.44
N ASN A 215 18.81 9.57 -5.54
CA ASN A 215 19.07 10.67 -4.62
C ASN A 215 20.08 10.20 -3.54
N PRO A 216 21.30 10.77 -3.48
CA PRO A 216 22.31 10.35 -2.51
C PRO A 216 21.89 10.61 -1.05
N ILE A 217 21.00 11.58 -0.80
CA ILE A 217 20.45 11.86 0.54
C ILE A 217 19.59 10.68 1.02
N CYS A 218 18.84 10.06 0.12
CA CYS A 218 17.96 8.93 0.45
C CYS A 218 18.72 7.63 0.73
N ARG A 219 20.04 7.59 0.59
CA ARG A 219 20.82 6.41 0.99
C ARG A 219 20.67 6.13 2.49
N GLU A 220 20.80 7.17 3.31
CA GLU A 220 20.63 7.08 4.76
C GLU A 220 19.22 6.57 5.12
N SER A 221 18.19 7.14 4.51
CA SER A 221 16.81 6.71 4.77
C SER A 221 16.54 5.27 4.30
N THR A 222 17.09 4.88 3.15
CA THR A 222 16.94 3.51 2.65
C THR A 222 17.56 2.51 3.63
N GLU A 223 18.79 2.76 4.12
CA GLU A 223 19.47 1.88 5.07
C GLU A 223 18.64 1.70 6.36
N HIS A 224 18.11 2.78 6.93
CA HIS A 224 17.26 2.71 8.14
C HIS A 224 15.90 2.06 7.87
N LEU A 225 15.27 2.37 6.75
CA LEU A 225 13.98 1.75 6.37
C LEU A 225 14.11 0.24 6.15
N LEU A 226 15.27 -0.26 5.73
CA LEU A 226 15.51 -1.70 5.66
C LEU A 226 15.55 -2.38 7.02
N GLU A 227 16.05 -1.70 8.07
CA GLU A 227 15.98 -2.19 9.46
C GLU A 227 14.52 -2.23 9.95
N LEU A 228 13.75 -1.17 9.69
CA LEU A 228 12.33 -1.11 10.06
C LEU A 228 11.51 -2.16 9.31
N TYR A 229 11.80 -2.36 8.02
CA TYR A 229 11.21 -3.42 7.20
C TYR A 229 11.48 -4.81 7.78
N ALA A 230 12.73 -5.09 8.20
CA ALA A 230 13.08 -6.37 8.81
C ALA A 230 12.31 -6.61 10.12
N ASN A 231 12.18 -5.59 10.96
CA ASN A 231 11.40 -5.66 12.20
C ASN A 231 9.90 -5.88 11.91
N ALA A 232 9.35 -5.18 10.92
CA ALA A 232 7.96 -5.39 10.47
C ALA A 232 7.74 -6.83 9.97
N LEU A 233 8.72 -7.38 9.24
CA LEU A 233 8.65 -8.73 8.69
C LEU A 233 8.71 -9.82 9.77
N GLU A 234 9.37 -9.57 10.90
CA GLU A 234 9.40 -10.49 12.04
C GLU A 234 8.09 -10.50 12.82
N GLU A 235 7.46 -9.33 13.03
CA GLU A 235 6.19 -9.24 13.76
C GLU A 235 4.97 -9.67 12.94
N ALA A 236 5.03 -9.53 11.61
CA ALA A 236 3.87 -9.69 10.74
C ALA A 236 3.13 -11.04 10.90
N PRO A 237 3.79 -12.21 11.00
CA PRO A 237 3.06 -13.47 11.16
C PRO A 237 2.16 -13.48 12.40
N ALA A 238 2.66 -13.06 13.56
CA ALA A 238 1.90 -13.05 14.80
C ALA A 238 0.73 -12.06 14.75
N VAL A 239 0.95 -10.86 14.17
CA VAL A 239 -0.10 -9.85 14.01
C VAL A 239 -1.21 -10.33 13.07
N LEU A 240 -0.86 -11.00 11.98
CA LEU A 240 -1.84 -11.52 11.02
C LEU A 240 -2.59 -12.75 11.56
N GLU A 241 -1.94 -13.61 12.34
CA GLU A 241 -2.64 -14.70 13.05
C GLU A 241 -3.69 -14.14 14.02
N ASN A 242 -3.32 -13.11 14.83
CA ASN A 242 -4.26 -12.43 15.71
C ASN A 242 -5.42 -11.77 14.94
N LEU A 243 -5.11 -11.07 13.82
CA LEU A 243 -6.15 -10.51 12.96
C LEU A 243 -7.10 -11.60 12.46
N TYR A 244 -6.56 -12.72 11.98
CA TYR A 244 -7.38 -13.82 11.49
C TYR A 244 -8.22 -14.48 12.60
N GLY A 245 -7.68 -14.62 13.80
CA GLY A 245 -8.42 -15.03 15.00
C GLY A 245 -9.58 -14.07 15.31
N CYS A 246 -9.34 -12.77 15.21
CA CYS A 246 -10.38 -11.75 15.37
C CYS A 246 -11.47 -11.86 14.28
N LEU A 247 -11.10 -12.07 13.03
CA LEU A 247 -12.07 -12.30 11.94
C LEU A 247 -12.97 -13.51 12.27
N LYS A 248 -12.42 -14.61 12.77
CA LYS A 248 -13.16 -15.80 13.16
C LYS A 248 -13.95 -15.63 14.47
N GLY A 249 -13.71 -14.57 15.23
CA GLY A 249 -14.33 -14.33 16.54
C GLY A 249 -13.73 -15.19 17.66
N THR A 250 -12.54 -15.75 17.48
CA THR A 250 -11.83 -16.55 18.49
C THR A 250 -10.85 -15.74 19.34
N GLU A 251 -10.50 -14.54 18.87
CA GLU A 251 -9.58 -13.61 19.54
C GLU A 251 -10.10 -12.17 19.48
N THR A 252 -9.51 -11.32 20.32
CA THR A 252 -9.61 -9.86 20.21
C THR A 252 -8.31 -9.30 19.63
N LEU A 253 -8.39 -8.12 18.98
CA LEU A 253 -7.19 -7.47 18.46
C LEU A 253 -6.23 -7.08 19.58
N THR A 254 -4.95 -7.32 19.39
CA THR A 254 -3.90 -6.89 20.32
C THR A 254 -3.70 -5.37 20.30
N GLU A 255 -2.96 -4.81 21.24
CA GLU A 255 -2.59 -3.39 21.31
C GLU A 255 -1.80 -2.90 20.08
N ARG A 256 -1.29 -3.84 19.25
CA ARG A 256 -0.60 -3.48 18.01
C ARG A 256 -1.50 -2.67 17.05
N PHE A 257 -2.81 -2.88 17.14
CA PHE A 257 -3.81 -2.18 16.32
C PHE A 257 -4.27 -0.83 16.90
N ASP A 258 -3.79 -0.43 18.09
CA ASP A 258 -4.07 0.88 18.72
C ASP A 258 -3.17 2.01 18.14
N ARG A 259 -2.61 1.80 16.99
CA ARG A 259 -1.82 2.76 16.22
C ARG A 259 -2.52 3.12 14.93
N ASN A 260 -2.21 4.30 14.43
CA ASN A 260 -2.53 4.67 13.07
C ASN A 260 -1.41 4.20 12.11
N TYR A 261 -1.48 4.61 10.85
CA TYR A 261 -0.50 4.23 9.82
C TYR A 261 0.66 5.24 9.72
N GLU A 262 0.56 6.35 10.49
CA GLU A 262 1.51 7.47 10.44
C GLU A 262 2.58 7.40 11.55
#